data_a9905fe7e2d641a43a47295fe578db2c
#
_entry.id   a9905fe7e2d641a43a47295fe578db2c
#
_cell.length_a   1.000
_cell.length_b   1.000
_cell.length_c   1.000
_cell.angle_alpha   90.00
_cell.angle_beta   90.00
_cell.angle_gamma   90.00
#
_symmetry.space_group_name_H-M   'P 1'
#
loop_
_entity.id
_entity.type
_entity.pdbx_description
1 polymer ?
#
loop_
_entity_poly.entity_id
_entity_poly.type
_entity_poly.pdbx_seq_one_letter_code
_entity_poly.pdbx_strand_id
1 'polypeptide(L)'
;MTSESEEKSVEKDLQTAPAPTRTPRVVIEFQGVSKQVMAQVWEQLKAGGIPEGAAYTLARSMLDHPHWYAIYETIGIFETGEDHFPGGVDPFLHVNLHFLIGLQILNASPRGAQEFYLSRESEGDEPHEIVHMMMEAFQKHLVWTALNAGPEGRFDMGAYEATLKVLEPLGTVEIWERLEHDERPTLHPEAYESGL
;
A
#
# COMPACT_ATOMS: atom_id res chain seq x y z
N MET A 1 26.64 -65.78 -30.55
CA MET A 1 27.61 -64.71 -30.68
C MET A 1 26.79 -63.42 -30.76
N THR A 2 26.42 -62.91 -29.61
CA THR A 2 27.00 -61.78 -28.90
C THR A 2 26.99 -60.46 -29.69
N SER A 3 26.10 -59.62 -29.37
CA SER A 3 26.41 -58.20 -29.21
C SER A 3 25.35 -57.54 -28.28
N GLU A 4 25.61 -57.71 -27.02
CA GLU A 4 25.31 -56.71 -26.01
C GLU A 4 26.21 -55.52 -26.27
N SER A 5 25.73 -54.36 -26.29
CA SER A 5 26.30 -53.11 -25.85
C SER A 5 25.64 -51.95 -26.61
N GLU A 6 25.03 -51.13 -25.83
CA GLU A 6 24.99 -49.68 -25.84
C GLU A 6 23.62 -49.14 -25.42
N GLU A 7 23.15 -49.59 -24.29
CA GLU A 7 22.21 -48.87 -23.50
C GLU A 7 22.95 -48.16 -22.37
N LYS A 8 23.61 -47.07 -22.66
CA LYS A 8 24.21 -46.17 -21.65
C LYS A 8 24.10 -44.74 -22.08
N SER A 9 23.62 -43.92 -21.20
CA SER A 9 23.77 -42.47 -21.16
C SER A 9 22.75 -41.62 -21.94
N VAL A 10 21.53 -41.57 -21.52
CA VAL A 10 20.70 -40.37 -21.65
C VAL A 10 20.04 -40.06 -20.30
N GLU A 11 20.83 -40.02 -19.29
CA GLU A 11 20.38 -39.66 -17.93
C GLU A 11 21.37 -38.63 -17.38
N LYS A 12 21.40 -37.48 -18.01
CA LYS A 12 22.07 -36.30 -17.45
C LYS A 12 21.66 -35.09 -18.26
N ASP A 13 20.79 -34.33 -17.70
CA ASP A 13 20.66 -32.87 -17.75
C ASP A 13 19.20 -32.46 -17.51
N LEU A 14 18.59 -33.02 -16.45
CA LEU A 14 17.53 -32.25 -15.77
C LEU A 14 18.23 -31.19 -14.94
N GLN A 15 18.69 -30.13 -15.60
CA GLN A 15 19.07 -28.91 -14.94
C GLN A 15 17.84 -28.40 -14.17
N THR A 16 17.88 -28.63 -12.86
CA THR A 16 16.98 -28.01 -11.89
C THR A 16 16.97 -26.51 -12.15
N ALA A 17 15.87 -26.03 -12.70
CA ALA A 17 15.61 -24.59 -12.77
C ALA A 17 15.84 -24.01 -11.36
N PRO A 18 16.58 -22.91 -11.24
CA PRO A 18 16.75 -22.27 -9.94
C PRO A 18 15.37 -21.98 -9.35
N ALA A 19 15.18 -22.39 -8.11
CA ALA A 19 13.96 -22.08 -7.37
C ALA A 19 13.69 -20.58 -7.49
N PRO A 20 12.41 -20.17 -7.70
CA PRO A 20 12.08 -18.77 -7.80
C PRO A 20 12.65 -18.08 -6.56
N THR A 21 13.55 -17.13 -6.80
CA THR A 21 14.12 -16.28 -5.76
C THR A 21 12.93 -15.63 -5.05
N ARG A 22 12.64 -16.08 -3.82
CA ARG A 22 11.64 -15.44 -2.97
C ARG A 22 12.04 -13.97 -2.90
N THR A 23 11.18 -13.11 -3.42
CA THR A 23 11.28 -11.67 -3.22
C THR A 23 11.51 -11.45 -1.72
N PRO A 24 12.55 -10.73 -1.30
CA PRO A 24 12.77 -10.51 0.12
C PRO A 24 11.50 -9.90 0.71
N ARG A 25 10.94 -10.57 1.70
CA ARG A 25 9.75 -10.09 2.42
C ARG A 25 10.19 -8.87 3.21
N VAL A 26 9.92 -7.69 2.67
CA VAL A 26 10.18 -6.44 3.37
C VAL A 26 9.15 -6.35 4.48
N VAL A 27 9.58 -6.66 5.70
CA VAL A 27 8.79 -6.40 6.90
C VAL A 27 8.94 -4.90 7.21
N ILE A 28 8.00 -4.12 6.71
CA ILE A 28 7.90 -2.72 7.08
C ILE A 28 7.13 -2.69 8.39
N GLU A 29 7.81 -2.41 9.50
CA GLU A 29 7.14 -2.10 10.76
C GLU A 29 6.43 -0.76 10.61
N PHE A 30 5.22 -0.83 10.13
CA PHE A 30 4.34 0.30 10.01
C PHE A 30 3.74 0.56 11.38
N GLN A 31 4.00 1.72 11.96
CA GLN A 31 3.27 2.18 13.16
C GLN A 31 1.85 2.62 12.74
N GLY A 32 1.14 1.71 12.15
CA GLY A 32 -0.26 1.87 11.82
C GLY A 32 -1.15 1.61 13.03
N VAL A 33 -2.43 1.85 12.82
CA VAL A 33 -3.46 1.52 13.80
C VAL A 33 -3.68 0.01 13.81
N SER A 34 -3.74 -0.59 14.99
CA SER A 34 -4.03 -2.03 15.11
C SER A 34 -5.46 -2.37 14.68
N LYS A 35 -5.68 -3.59 14.24
CA LYS A 35 -7.03 -4.12 13.94
C LYS A 35 -8.00 -3.91 15.12
N GLN A 36 -7.52 -4.04 16.34
CA GLN A 36 -8.34 -3.79 17.53
C GLN A 36 -8.85 -2.34 17.62
N VAL A 37 -8.01 -1.35 17.30
CA VAL A 37 -8.43 0.06 17.27
C VAL A 37 -9.38 0.31 16.12
N MET A 38 -9.15 -0.31 14.94
CA MET A 38 -10.09 -0.23 13.81
C MET A 38 -11.46 -0.81 14.20
N ALA A 39 -11.49 -1.96 14.89
CA ALA A 39 -12.74 -2.55 15.40
C ALA A 39 -13.47 -1.60 16.34
N GLN A 40 -12.76 -0.94 17.26
CA GLN A 40 -13.37 0.02 18.18
C GLN A 40 -13.98 1.21 17.46
N VAL A 41 -13.29 1.77 16.46
CA VAL A 41 -13.78 2.86 15.63
C VAL A 41 -14.99 2.40 14.81
N TRP A 42 -14.97 1.19 14.26
CA TRP A 42 -16.08 0.63 13.52
C TRP A 42 -17.34 0.46 14.40
N GLU A 43 -17.19 -0.09 15.61
CA GLU A 43 -18.30 -0.20 16.56
C GLU A 43 -18.88 1.17 16.96
N GLN A 44 -18.03 2.17 17.14
CA GLN A 44 -18.46 3.54 17.42
C GLN A 44 -19.30 4.11 16.26
N LEU A 45 -18.86 3.91 15.01
CA LEU A 45 -19.58 4.34 13.81
C LEU A 45 -20.97 3.67 13.71
N LYS A 46 -21.04 2.35 13.94
CA LYS A 46 -22.31 1.61 13.94
C LYS A 46 -23.28 2.08 15.00
N ALA A 47 -22.77 2.50 16.14
CA ALA A 47 -23.57 3.08 17.21
C ALA A 47 -24.04 4.53 16.91
N GLY A 48 -23.70 5.08 15.75
CA GLY A 48 -24.01 6.46 15.36
C GLY A 48 -23.12 7.51 16.02
N GLY A 49 -22.02 7.09 16.65
CA GLY A 49 -21.03 7.98 17.23
C GLY A 49 -20.14 8.61 16.15
N ILE A 50 -19.69 9.83 16.43
CA ILE A 50 -18.72 10.53 15.57
C ILE A 50 -17.37 10.51 16.30
N PRO A 51 -16.36 9.77 15.81
CA PRO A 51 -15.03 9.83 16.38
C PRO A 51 -14.41 11.23 16.26
N GLU A 52 -13.44 11.54 17.13
CA GLU A 52 -12.75 12.83 17.12
C GLU A 52 -11.24 12.66 16.90
N GLY A 53 -10.58 13.73 16.45
CA GLY A 53 -9.13 13.76 16.25
C GLY A 53 -8.65 12.70 15.26
N ALA A 54 -7.59 11.97 15.60
CA ALA A 54 -7.04 10.92 14.74
C ALA A 54 -8.05 9.78 14.46
N ALA A 55 -8.93 9.47 15.42
CA ALA A 55 -9.96 8.46 15.22
C ALA A 55 -11.00 8.89 14.15
N TYR A 56 -11.23 10.18 13.98
CA TYR A 56 -12.06 10.69 12.87
C TYR A 56 -11.40 10.43 11.52
N THR A 57 -10.09 10.68 11.40
CA THR A 57 -9.35 10.39 10.16
C THR A 57 -9.42 8.90 9.82
N LEU A 58 -9.24 8.02 10.81
CA LEU A 58 -9.38 6.58 10.62
C LEU A 58 -10.80 6.19 10.20
N ALA A 59 -11.82 6.76 10.85
CA ALA A 59 -13.21 6.52 10.50
C ALA A 59 -13.53 6.92 9.05
N ARG A 60 -13.03 8.07 8.62
CA ARG A 60 -13.14 8.51 7.22
C ARG A 60 -12.48 7.52 6.27
N SER A 61 -11.23 7.11 6.57
CA SER A 61 -10.52 6.11 5.77
C SER A 61 -11.30 4.79 5.65
N MET A 62 -11.99 4.36 6.71
CA MET A 62 -12.83 3.16 6.66
C MET A 62 -14.12 3.38 5.84
N LEU A 63 -14.77 4.53 5.99
CA LEU A 63 -16.04 4.84 5.31
C LEU A 63 -15.85 5.06 3.81
N ASP A 64 -14.70 5.51 3.37
CA ASP A 64 -14.37 5.69 1.95
C ASP A 64 -14.25 4.35 1.19
N HIS A 65 -14.30 3.20 1.92
CA HIS A 65 -14.21 1.85 1.36
C HIS A 65 -15.43 0.98 1.69
N PRO A 66 -16.62 1.28 1.16
CA PRO A 66 -17.85 0.57 1.51
C PRO A 66 -17.84 -0.92 1.14
N HIS A 67 -17.05 -1.32 0.16
CA HIS A 67 -16.89 -2.72 -0.24
C HIS A 67 -16.19 -3.59 0.82
N TRP A 68 -15.53 -2.98 1.82
CA TRP A 68 -14.89 -3.68 2.94
C TRP A 68 -15.67 -3.67 4.24
N TYR A 69 -16.87 -3.11 4.27
CA TYR A 69 -17.67 -3.06 5.50
C TYR A 69 -17.92 -4.44 6.12
N ALA A 70 -18.15 -5.48 5.29
CA ALA A 70 -18.28 -6.85 5.77
C ALA A 70 -17.00 -7.38 6.44
N ILE A 71 -15.81 -6.90 6.01
CA ILE A 71 -14.54 -7.25 6.63
C ILE A 71 -14.40 -6.57 7.98
N TYR A 72 -14.81 -5.30 8.09
CA TYR A 72 -14.78 -4.58 9.36
C TYR A 72 -15.72 -5.17 10.41
N GLU A 73 -16.87 -5.74 10.00
CA GLU A 73 -17.77 -6.47 10.90
C GLU A 73 -17.10 -7.72 11.52
N THR A 74 -16.15 -8.28 10.86
CA THR A 74 -15.49 -9.53 11.28
C THR A 74 -14.04 -9.32 11.70
N ILE A 75 -13.64 -8.08 11.93
CA ILE A 75 -12.22 -7.73 12.18
C ILE A 75 -11.59 -8.48 13.36
N GLY A 76 -12.38 -8.81 14.40
CA GLY A 76 -11.92 -9.58 15.56
C GLY A 76 -11.59 -11.05 15.25
N ILE A 77 -11.97 -11.57 14.08
CA ILE A 77 -11.65 -12.94 13.65
C ILE A 77 -10.24 -13.00 13.04
N PHE A 78 -9.74 -11.89 12.52
CA PHE A 78 -8.44 -11.78 11.85
C PHE A 78 -7.28 -11.46 12.81
N GLU A 79 -7.30 -12.03 14.03
CA GLU A 79 -6.35 -11.65 15.08
C GLU A 79 -4.91 -12.08 14.83
N THR A 80 -4.69 -13.18 14.09
CA THR A 80 -3.32 -13.68 13.88
C THR A 80 -3.22 -14.48 12.58
N GLY A 81 -2.46 -14.02 11.63
CA GLY A 81 -2.13 -14.82 10.46
C GLY A 81 -1.87 -14.00 9.21
N GLU A 82 -1.33 -14.66 8.21
CA GLU A 82 -1.28 -14.14 6.85
C GLU A 82 -2.70 -14.24 6.28
N ASP A 83 -3.48 -13.20 6.48
CA ASP A 83 -4.83 -13.13 5.94
C ASP A 83 -4.74 -13.06 4.41
N HIS A 84 -5.34 -14.04 3.75
CA HIS A 84 -5.49 -14.03 2.30
C HIS A 84 -6.80 -13.35 1.96
N PHE A 85 -6.72 -12.16 1.41
CA PHE A 85 -7.89 -11.43 0.94
C PHE A 85 -8.15 -11.71 -0.54
N PRO A 86 -9.42 -11.96 -0.95
CA PRO A 86 -9.78 -12.01 -2.35
C PRO A 86 -9.38 -10.69 -3.03
N GLY A 87 -8.65 -10.77 -4.16
CA GLY A 87 -8.16 -9.58 -4.85
C GLY A 87 -6.75 -9.13 -4.47
N GLY A 88 -6.08 -9.82 -3.51
CA GLY A 88 -4.66 -9.56 -3.20
C GLY A 88 -4.38 -8.29 -2.37
N VAL A 89 -5.39 -7.45 -2.13
CA VAL A 89 -5.27 -6.24 -1.31
C VAL A 89 -5.60 -6.55 0.13
N ASP A 90 -4.69 -6.22 1.05
CA ASP A 90 -4.96 -6.24 2.48
C ASP A 90 -5.76 -4.97 2.88
N PRO A 91 -7.06 -5.10 3.23
CA PRO A 91 -7.90 -3.94 3.58
C PRO A 91 -7.38 -3.17 4.78
N PHE A 92 -6.74 -3.85 5.73
CA PHE A 92 -6.23 -3.22 6.94
C PHE A 92 -4.97 -2.41 6.66
N LEU A 93 -4.09 -2.93 5.81
CA LEU A 93 -2.93 -2.18 5.35
C LEU A 93 -3.35 -0.96 4.53
N HIS A 94 -4.29 -1.13 3.61
CA HIS A 94 -4.79 -0.06 2.77
C HIS A 94 -5.42 1.08 3.58
N VAL A 95 -6.32 0.75 4.52
CA VAL A 95 -6.92 1.74 5.43
C VAL A 95 -5.88 2.41 6.32
N ASN A 96 -4.85 1.70 6.75
CA ASN A 96 -3.73 2.29 7.49
C ASN A 96 -2.95 3.30 6.65
N LEU A 97 -2.76 3.04 5.36
CA LEU A 97 -2.12 3.98 4.45
C LEU A 97 -2.98 5.23 4.26
N HIS A 98 -4.28 5.07 4.03
CA HIS A 98 -5.23 6.19 4.01
C HIS A 98 -5.17 7.03 5.28
N PHE A 99 -5.20 6.36 6.44
CA PHE A 99 -5.11 7.00 7.73
C PHE A 99 -3.81 7.81 7.89
N LEU A 100 -2.68 7.22 7.50
CA LEU A 100 -1.38 7.88 7.56
C LEU A 100 -1.33 9.12 6.66
N ILE A 101 -1.79 9.00 5.41
CA ILE A 101 -1.85 10.15 4.48
C ILE A 101 -2.81 11.21 5.01
N GLY A 102 -3.97 10.81 5.54
CA GLY A 102 -4.91 11.73 6.18
C GLY A 102 -4.28 12.50 7.35
N LEU A 103 -3.44 11.85 8.16
CA LEU A 103 -2.68 12.53 9.23
C LEU A 103 -1.62 13.49 8.68
N GLN A 104 -0.95 13.14 7.58
CA GLN A 104 0.01 14.05 6.93
C GLN A 104 -0.68 15.32 6.44
N ILE A 105 -1.83 15.19 5.81
CA ILE A 105 -2.63 16.32 5.34
C ILE A 105 -3.11 17.19 6.51
N LEU A 106 -3.70 16.55 7.54
CA LEU A 106 -4.26 17.23 8.70
C LEU A 106 -3.21 18.02 9.48
N ASN A 107 -2.01 17.44 9.64
CA ASN A 107 -0.94 18.03 10.44
C ASN A 107 0.05 18.85 9.59
N ALA A 108 -0.15 18.97 8.28
CA ALA A 108 0.80 19.56 7.35
C ALA A 108 2.24 19.01 7.54
N SER A 109 2.36 17.68 7.66
CA SER A 109 3.62 17.02 7.97
C SER A 109 3.83 15.75 7.12
N PRO A 110 4.61 15.84 6.02
CA PRO A 110 5.33 17.04 5.56
C PRO A 110 4.37 18.12 5.03
N ARG A 111 4.86 19.35 4.99
CA ARG A 111 4.06 20.50 4.51
C ARG A 111 3.60 20.31 3.07
N GLY A 112 4.45 19.77 2.20
CA GLY A 112 4.13 19.50 0.80
C GLY A 112 2.98 18.50 0.63
N ALA A 113 2.68 17.65 1.62
CA ALA A 113 1.53 16.75 1.58
C ALA A 113 0.20 17.53 1.63
N GLN A 114 0.10 18.51 2.53
CA GLN A 114 -1.09 19.36 2.60
C GLN A 114 -1.19 20.28 1.38
N GLU A 115 -0.07 20.86 0.94
CA GLU A 115 -0.02 21.74 -0.25
C GLU A 115 -0.48 20.97 -1.50
N PHE A 116 0.02 19.76 -1.72
CA PHE A 116 -0.40 18.91 -2.84
C PHE A 116 -1.91 18.62 -2.77
N TYR A 117 -2.41 18.17 -1.61
CA TYR A 117 -3.83 17.85 -1.45
C TYR A 117 -4.72 19.07 -1.79
N LEU A 118 -4.43 20.24 -1.20
CA LEU A 118 -5.23 21.46 -1.42
C LEU A 118 -5.15 21.95 -2.85
N SER A 119 -3.98 21.83 -3.49
CA SER A 119 -3.80 22.17 -4.90
C SER A 119 -4.68 21.29 -5.79
N ARG A 120 -4.65 19.97 -5.62
CA ARG A 120 -5.45 19.03 -6.42
C ARG A 120 -6.96 19.17 -6.16
N GLU A 121 -7.36 19.36 -4.91
CA GLU A 121 -8.75 19.64 -4.56
C GLU A 121 -9.26 20.91 -5.24
N SER A 122 -8.44 21.94 -5.33
CA SER A 122 -8.78 23.19 -6.03
C SER A 122 -8.92 23.04 -7.56
N GLU A 123 -8.23 22.05 -8.15
CA GLU A 123 -8.35 21.68 -9.57
C GLU A 123 -9.59 20.80 -9.83
N GLY A 124 -10.25 20.31 -8.79
CA GLY A 124 -11.49 19.56 -8.86
C GLY A 124 -11.33 18.04 -8.80
N ASP A 125 -10.15 17.54 -8.42
CA ASP A 125 -9.96 16.11 -8.19
C ASP A 125 -10.77 15.64 -6.98
N GLU A 126 -11.22 14.40 -7.04
CA GLU A 126 -11.93 13.76 -5.94
C GLU A 126 -10.99 13.55 -4.73
N PRO A 127 -11.41 13.91 -3.49
CA PRO A 127 -10.56 13.79 -2.30
C PRO A 127 -9.95 12.41 -2.10
N HIS A 128 -10.72 11.35 -2.35
CA HIS A 128 -10.26 9.97 -2.21
C HIS A 128 -9.20 9.61 -3.25
N GLU A 129 -9.36 10.08 -4.49
CA GLU A 129 -8.37 9.88 -5.55
C GLU A 129 -7.06 10.62 -5.25
N ILE A 130 -7.13 11.85 -4.72
CA ILE A 130 -5.93 12.59 -4.29
C ILE A 130 -5.16 11.80 -3.23
N VAL A 131 -5.87 11.22 -2.25
CA VAL A 131 -5.24 10.38 -1.22
C VAL A 131 -4.57 9.15 -1.85
N HIS A 132 -5.17 8.51 -2.84
CA HIS A 132 -4.57 7.37 -3.56
C HIS A 132 -3.29 7.77 -4.31
N MET A 133 -3.27 8.92 -5.01
CA MET A 133 -2.04 9.44 -5.65
C MET A 133 -0.91 9.62 -4.63
N MET A 134 -1.24 10.21 -3.48
CA MET A 134 -0.28 10.41 -2.39
C MET A 134 0.18 9.08 -1.79
N MET A 135 -0.72 8.12 -1.62
CA MET A 135 -0.41 6.77 -1.14
C MET A 135 0.55 6.05 -2.08
N GLU A 136 0.30 6.11 -3.38
CA GLU A 136 1.18 5.48 -4.37
C GLU A 136 2.59 6.08 -4.32
N ALA A 137 2.69 7.40 -4.33
CA ALA A 137 3.98 8.07 -4.18
C ALA A 137 4.67 7.68 -2.87
N PHE A 138 3.93 7.66 -1.74
CA PHE A 138 4.45 7.30 -0.44
C PHE A 138 4.96 5.85 -0.39
N GLN A 139 4.18 4.89 -0.90
CA GLN A 139 4.55 3.47 -0.93
C GLN A 139 5.82 3.23 -1.74
N LYS A 140 5.96 3.87 -2.90
CA LYS A 140 7.18 3.78 -3.73
C LYS A 140 8.43 4.22 -2.96
N HIS A 141 8.34 5.32 -2.21
CA HIS A 141 9.45 5.77 -1.35
C HIS A 141 9.69 4.82 -0.17
N LEU A 142 8.63 4.32 0.43
CA LEU A 142 8.71 3.43 1.59
C LEU A 142 9.39 2.10 1.23
N VAL A 143 8.93 1.45 0.17
CA VAL A 143 9.49 0.17 -0.30
C VAL A 143 10.92 0.37 -0.81
N TRP A 144 11.18 1.44 -1.55
CA TRP A 144 12.53 1.78 -1.99
C TRP A 144 13.50 1.94 -0.82
N THR A 145 13.09 2.67 0.22
CA THR A 145 13.89 2.84 1.44
C THR A 145 14.17 1.49 2.11
N ALA A 146 13.15 0.67 2.30
CA ALA A 146 13.29 -0.63 2.95
C ALA A 146 14.24 -1.57 2.18
N LEU A 147 14.20 -1.55 0.85
CA LEU A 147 15.05 -2.39 0.01
C LEU A 147 16.51 -1.90 -0.06
N ASN A 148 16.74 -0.59 -0.02
CA ASN A 148 18.07 -0.01 -0.29
C ASN A 148 18.81 0.46 0.95
N ALA A 149 18.12 0.87 2.00
CA ALA A 149 18.73 1.37 3.23
C ALA A 149 18.84 0.32 4.34
N GLY A 150 18.30 -0.87 4.11
CA GLY A 150 18.28 -1.96 5.08
C GLY A 150 17.38 -1.68 6.31
N PRO A 151 17.47 -2.52 7.36
CA PRO A 151 16.54 -2.45 8.50
C PRO A 151 16.67 -1.18 9.35
N GLU A 152 17.81 -0.47 9.24
CA GLU A 152 18.03 0.81 9.94
C GLU A 152 17.75 2.02 9.03
N GLY A 153 17.29 1.77 7.80
CA GLY A 153 16.96 2.80 6.84
C GLY A 153 15.82 3.68 7.32
N ARG A 154 16.05 4.98 7.29
CA ARG A 154 14.99 5.93 7.61
C ARG A 154 14.28 6.35 6.34
N PHE A 155 12.96 6.42 6.41
CA PHE A 155 12.16 6.97 5.32
C PHE A 155 12.61 8.40 5.00
N ASP A 156 12.91 8.63 3.72
CA ASP A 156 13.31 9.96 3.23
C ASP A 156 12.07 10.81 2.95
N MET A 157 11.60 11.49 3.99
CA MET A 157 10.45 12.38 3.90
C MET A 157 10.68 13.52 2.90
N GLY A 158 11.92 14.00 2.79
CA GLY A 158 12.27 15.08 1.84
C GLY A 158 12.16 14.63 0.39
N ALA A 159 12.60 13.39 0.08
CA ALA A 159 12.45 12.82 -1.26
C ALA A 159 10.97 12.59 -1.62
N TYR A 160 10.17 12.12 -0.67
CA TYR A 160 8.72 11.98 -0.86
C TYR A 160 8.05 13.35 -1.13
N GLU A 161 8.34 14.35 -0.30
CA GLU A 161 7.83 15.72 -0.48
C GLU A 161 8.24 16.33 -1.83
N ALA A 162 9.49 16.09 -2.26
CA ALA A 162 9.97 16.52 -3.57
C ALA A 162 9.20 15.83 -4.71
N THR A 163 8.82 14.56 -4.55
CA THR A 163 7.97 13.85 -5.52
C THR A 163 6.60 14.52 -5.61
N LEU A 164 5.91 14.77 -4.49
CA LEU A 164 4.62 15.45 -4.49
C LEU A 164 4.70 16.82 -5.18
N LYS A 165 5.75 17.58 -4.93
CA LYS A 165 5.98 18.88 -5.56
C LYS A 165 6.17 18.80 -7.08
N VAL A 166 6.76 17.71 -7.58
CA VAL A 166 6.89 17.48 -9.03
C VAL A 166 5.55 17.08 -9.65
N LEU A 167 4.71 16.36 -8.91
CA LEU A 167 3.40 15.90 -9.37
C LEU A 167 2.34 17.04 -9.32
N GLU A 168 2.46 17.95 -8.37
CA GLU A 168 1.46 19.00 -8.10
C GLU A 168 0.97 19.76 -9.35
N PRO A 169 1.84 20.22 -10.27
CA PRO A 169 1.41 21.00 -11.44
C PRO A 169 0.83 20.15 -12.58
N LEU A 170 0.83 18.82 -12.45
CA LEU A 170 0.38 17.91 -13.50
C LEU A 170 -1.13 17.67 -13.43
N GLY A 171 -1.75 17.33 -14.54
CA GLY A 171 -3.13 16.83 -14.57
C GLY A 171 -3.23 15.43 -13.97
N THR A 172 -4.45 15.04 -13.53
CA THR A 172 -4.73 13.74 -12.89
C THR A 172 -4.18 12.56 -13.69
N VAL A 173 -4.43 12.52 -15.00
CA VAL A 173 -3.93 11.45 -15.89
C VAL A 173 -2.40 11.42 -15.93
N GLU A 174 -1.77 12.59 -16.05
CA GLU A 174 -0.31 12.70 -16.09
C GLU A 174 0.34 12.29 -14.77
N ILE A 175 -0.33 12.55 -13.63
CA ILE A 175 0.12 12.08 -12.30
C ILE A 175 0.15 10.55 -12.28
N TRP A 176 -0.94 9.89 -12.69
CA TRP A 176 -1.01 8.43 -12.71
C TRP A 176 0.01 7.83 -13.67
N GLU A 177 0.13 8.36 -14.89
CA GLU A 177 1.17 7.93 -15.83
C GLU A 177 2.58 8.08 -15.23
N ARG A 178 2.83 9.19 -14.52
CA ARG A 178 4.12 9.43 -13.89
C ARG A 178 4.40 8.45 -12.74
N LEU A 179 3.40 8.16 -11.93
CA LEU A 179 3.50 7.18 -10.84
C LEU A 179 3.66 5.76 -11.38
N GLU A 180 2.95 5.39 -12.43
CA GLU A 180 3.06 4.07 -13.06
C GLU A 180 4.44 3.85 -13.68
N HIS A 181 5.01 4.85 -14.36
CA HIS A 181 6.34 4.79 -14.95
C HIS A 181 7.49 4.93 -13.93
N ASP A 182 7.20 5.18 -12.68
CA ASP A 182 8.18 5.18 -11.61
C ASP A 182 8.58 3.73 -11.28
N GLU A 183 9.82 3.36 -11.62
CA GLU A 183 10.35 2.00 -11.47
C GLU A 183 10.49 1.54 -10.00
N ARG A 184 10.25 2.42 -9.03
CA ARG A 184 10.24 2.02 -7.62
C ARG A 184 9.07 1.09 -7.34
N PRO A 185 9.30 -0.05 -6.64
CA PRO A 185 8.24 -1.01 -6.36
C PRO A 185 7.23 -0.47 -5.36
N THR A 186 5.99 -0.97 -5.41
CA THR A 186 4.93 -0.69 -4.44
C THR A 186 4.64 -1.92 -3.58
N LEU A 187 3.86 -1.72 -2.52
CA LEU A 187 3.43 -2.82 -1.64
C LEU A 187 2.35 -3.70 -2.30
N HIS A 188 1.52 -3.11 -3.13
CA HIS A 188 0.39 -3.76 -3.79
C HIS A 188 0.27 -3.27 -5.25
N PRO A 189 1.10 -3.79 -6.17
CA PRO A 189 1.05 -3.34 -7.58
C PRO A 189 -0.30 -3.60 -8.26
N GLU A 190 -1.09 -4.56 -7.76
CA GLU A 190 -2.37 -4.95 -8.34
C GLU A 190 -3.58 -4.21 -7.72
N ALA A 191 -3.37 -3.43 -6.64
CA ALA A 191 -4.46 -2.83 -5.88
C ALA A 191 -5.17 -1.69 -6.60
N TYR A 192 -4.54 -1.10 -7.59
CA TYR A 192 -5.04 0.07 -8.30
C TYR A 192 -5.75 -0.25 -9.61
N GLU A 193 -5.59 -1.46 -10.14
CA GLU A 193 -6.27 -1.89 -11.37
C GLU A 193 -7.75 -2.23 -11.18
N SER A 194 -8.20 -2.44 -9.94
CA SER A 194 -9.56 -2.89 -9.62
C SER A 194 -10.49 -1.79 -9.08
N GLY A 195 -10.05 -0.56 -9.06
CA GLY A 195 -10.77 0.59 -8.47
C GLY A 195 -11.66 1.38 -9.45
N LEU A 196 -11.97 0.83 -10.64
CA LEU A 196 -12.92 1.42 -11.61
C LEU A 196 -14.24 0.66 -11.60
#